data_418517642d5a7d81645522dfc7d800cb
#
_entry.id   418517642d5a7d81645522dfc7d800cb
#
_cell.length_a   1.000
_cell.length_b   1.000
_cell.length_c   1.000
_cell.angle_alpha   90.00
_cell.angle_beta   90.00
_cell.angle_gamma   90.00
#
_symmetry.space_group_name_H-M   'P 1'
#
loop_
_entity.id
_entity.type
_entity.pdbx_description
1 polymer ?
#
loop_
_entity_poly.entity_id
_entity_poly.type
_entity_poly.pdbx_seq_one_letter_code
_entity_poly.pdbx_strand_id
1 'polypeptide(L)'
;MNISYNWLKRYLKTDLSAEEMATILTDIGLEVESFEKIESIRGGLAGVVVGEVLTCTDHPDSDHLHLTTVDVGGEAPLQIVCGAPNCRQGLKVLCATVGAVLYPNGGEEEFKIKRSKIRGVESLGMLCAEDELGIGASHEGIMELPADAKVGQPAREYLKLEDDYVIGIGLTPNPVSYTHLTLPTNR
;
A
#
# COMPACT_ATOMS: atom_id res chain seq x y z
N MET A 1 24.51 -10.53 7.15
CA MET A 1 23.29 -11.37 7.25
C MET A 1 22.09 -10.47 7.43
N ASN A 2 20.99 -10.70 6.68
CA ASN A 2 19.81 -9.84 6.75
C ASN A 2 18.71 -10.47 7.60
N ILE A 3 18.17 -9.70 8.54
CA ILE A 3 17.11 -10.12 9.47
C ILE A 3 15.93 -9.15 9.32
N SER A 4 14.73 -9.70 9.10
CA SER A 4 13.47 -8.96 9.17
C SER A 4 13.12 -8.67 10.62
N TYR A 5 12.81 -7.42 10.93
CA TYR A 5 12.40 -7.02 12.27
C TYR A 5 11.04 -7.61 12.66
N ASN A 6 10.07 -7.64 11.74
CA ASN A 6 8.76 -8.25 11.99
C ASN A 6 8.87 -9.76 12.20
N TRP A 7 9.81 -10.44 11.53
CA TRP A 7 10.10 -11.84 11.78
C TRP A 7 10.75 -12.03 13.16
N LEU A 8 11.69 -11.17 13.54
CA LEU A 8 12.35 -11.19 14.84
C LEU A 8 11.34 -11.06 15.99
N LYS A 9 10.35 -10.18 15.87
CA LYS A 9 9.27 -9.98 16.86
C LYS A 9 8.41 -11.23 17.09
N ARG A 10 8.39 -12.20 16.18
CA ARG A 10 7.70 -13.47 16.41
C ARG A 10 8.39 -14.34 17.49
N TYR A 11 9.68 -14.12 17.69
CA TYR A 11 10.49 -14.88 18.67
C TYR A 11 10.79 -14.06 19.91
N LEU A 12 10.87 -12.75 19.79
CA LEU A 12 11.13 -11.83 20.89
C LEU A 12 9.87 -11.00 21.20
N LYS A 13 9.35 -11.18 22.41
CA LYS A 13 8.29 -10.32 22.93
C LYS A 13 8.92 -9.00 23.37
N THR A 14 8.89 -7.99 22.51
CA THR A 14 9.49 -6.68 22.76
C THR A 14 8.62 -5.58 22.18
N ASP A 15 8.59 -4.44 22.88
CA ASP A 15 7.94 -3.21 22.43
C ASP A 15 8.96 -2.17 21.88
N LEU A 16 10.23 -2.57 21.75
CA LEU A 16 11.29 -1.73 21.20
C LEU A 16 10.98 -1.39 19.73
N SER A 17 11.43 -0.24 19.27
CA SER A 17 11.42 0.10 17.84
C SER A 17 12.51 -0.69 17.08
N ALA A 18 12.43 -0.70 15.75
CA ALA A 18 13.44 -1.37 14.93
C ALA A 18 14.81 -0.69 15.06
N GLU A 19 14.83 0.64 15.22
CA GLU A 19 16.05 1.44 15.44
C GLU A 19 16.71 1.11 16.80
N GLU A 20 15.91 1.03 17.87
CA GLU A 20 16.39 0.63 19.19
C GLU A 20 16.95 -0.78 19.18
N MET A 21 16.28 -1.70 18.47
CA MET A 21 16.76 -3.07 18.30
C MET A 21 18.10 -3.11 17.55
N ALA A 22 18.26 -2.34 16.48
CA ALA A 22 19.50 -2.26 15.73
C ALA A 22 20.67 -1.75 16.62
N THR A 23 20.39 -0.76 17.49
CA THR A 23 21.36 -0.23 18.44
C THR A 23 21.77 -1.31 19.45
N ILE A 24 20.80 -2.00 20.06
CA ILE A 24 21.06 -3.07 21.03
C ILE A 24 21.85 -4.22 20.39
N LEU A 25 21.52 -4.61 19.16
CA LEU A 25 22.27 -5.65 18.45
C LEU A 25 23.73 -5.28 18.31
N THR A 26 24.04 -4.03 17.96
CA THR A 26 25.41 -3.51 17.86
C THR A 26 26.10 -3.52 19.23
N ASP A 27 25.43 -3.07 20.27
CA ASP A 27 25.98 -3.01 21.64
C ASP A 27 26.34 -4.38 22.21
N ILE A 28 25.62 -5.43 21.81
CA ILE A 28 25.92 -6.82 22.22
C ILE A 28 26.93 -7.53 21.30
N GLY A 29 27.51 -6.81 20.32
CA GLY A 29 28.58 -7.29 19.45
C GLY A 29 28.12 -7.87 18.11
N LEU A 30 26.87 -7.63 17.72
CA LEU A 30 26.33 -7.92 16.39
C LEU A 30 26.29 -6.62 15.58
N GLU A 31 27.37 -6.26 14.91
CA GLU A 31 27.50 -5.01 14.19
C GLU A 31 26.43 -4.87 13.09
N VAL A 32 25.56 -3.85 13.21
CA VAL A 32 24.59 -3.52 12.18
C VAL A 32 25.23 -2.68 11.10
N GLU A 33 25.39 -3.23 9.91
CA GLU A 33 26.00 -2.59 8.74
C GLU A 33 24.97 -1.86 7.85
N SER A 34 23.74 -2.35 7.83
CA SER A 34 22.65 -1.71 7.08
C SER A 34 21.33 -1.78 7.84
N PHE A 35 20.49 -0.76 7.63
CA PHE A 35 19.17 -0.65 8.21
C PHE A 35 18.24 -0.04 7.18
N GLU A 36 17.31 -0.84 6.64
CA GLU A 36 16.45 -0.44 5.54
C GLU A 36 14.98 -0.68 5.88
N LYS A 37 14.15 0.33 5.62
CA LYS A 37 12.69 0.18 5.68
C LYS A 37 12.21 -0.43 4.38
N ILE A 38 11.44 -1.53 4.49
CA ILE A 38 10.75 -2.15 3.36
C ILE A 38 9.26 -1.89 3.49
N GLU A 39 8.71 -1.14 2.55
CA GLU A 39 7.28 -0.90 2.48
C GLU A 39 6.59 -2.10 1.83
N SER A 40 5.47 -2.57 2.41
CA SER A 40 4.65 -3.64 1.84
C SER A 40 4.16 -3.31 0.44
N ILE A 41 3.79 -2.04 0.24
CA ILE A 41 3.44 -1.45 -1.04
C ILE A 41 4.14 -0.11 -1.11
N ARG A 42 4.82 0.16 -2.21
CA ARG A 42 5.57 1.40 -2.42
C ARG A 42 4.65 2.61 -2.28
N GLY A 43 5.07 3.59 -1.47
CA GLY A 43 4.27 4.78 -1.17
C GLY A 43 3.13 4.55 -0.18
N GLY A 44 2.93 3.33 0.33
CA GLY A 44 1.99 2.99 1.40
C GLY A 44 0.52 3.33 1.11
N LEU A 45 0.14 3.53 -0.16
CA LEU A 45 -1.20 3.96 -0.61
C LEU A 45 -1.69 5.26 0.06
N ALA A 46 -0.79 6.21 0.27
CA ALA A 46 -1.14 7.51 0.85
C ALA A 46 -2.15 8.25 -0.05
N GLY A 47 -3.28 8.68 0.54
CA GLY A 47 -4.37 9.36 -0.19
C GLY A 47 -5.34 8.42 -0.92
N VAL A 48 -5.21 7.10 -0.74
CA VAL A 48 -6.18 6.11 -1.20
C VAL A 48 -7.09 5.71 -0.05
N VAL A 49 -8.41 5.75 -0.28
CA VAL A 49 -9.43 5.44 0.72
C VAL A 49 -10.49 4.51 0.16
N VAL A 50 -11.21 3.84 1.04
CA VAL A 50 -12.42 3.09 0.67
C VAL A 50 -13.51 4.08 0.30
N GLY A 51 -14.06 3.97 -0.91
CA GLY A 51 -15.18 4.76 -1.40
C GLY A 51 -16.39 3.91 -1.75
N GLU A 52 -17.57 4.52 -1.81
CA GLU A 52 -18.80 3.92 -2.29
C GLU A 52 -19.32 4.71 -3.49
N VAL A 53 -19.59 4.03 -4.59
CA VAL A 53 -20.17 4.61 -5.80
C VAL A 53 -21.65 4.89 -5.56
N LEU A 54 -22.01 6.15 -5.30
CA LEU A 54 -23.40 6.56 -5.06
C LEU A 54 -24.22 6.59 -6.34
N THR A 55 -23.63 7.07 -7.44
CA THR A 55 -24.24 7.10 -8.76
C THR A 55 -23.26 6.67 -9.82
N CYS A 56 -23.75 6.00 -10.85
CA CYS A 56 -22.98 5.63 -12.02
C CYS A 56 -23.87 5.84 -13.25
N THR A 57 -23.49 6.78 -14.12
CA THR A 57 -24.22 7.11 -15.34
C THR A 57 -23.24 7.13 -16.52
N ASP A 58 -23.74 6.88 -17.71
CA ASP A 58 -22.92 6.94 -18.93
C ASP A 58 -22.42 8.37 -19.18
N HIS A 59 -21.20 8.48 -19.67
CA HIS A 59 -20.63 9.76 -19.99
C HIS A 59 -21.26 10.30 -21.29
N PRO A 60 -21.71 11.59 -21.36
CA PRO A 60 -22.44 12.12 -22.51
C PRO A 60 -21.64 12.07 -23.83
N ASP A 61 -20.32 12.12 -23.76
CA ASP A 61 -19.43 12.15 -24.93
C ASP A 61 -18.56 10.89 -25.08
N SER A 62 -18.98 9.76 -24.47
CA SER A 62 -18.20 8.51 -24.56
C SER A 62 -19.00 7.26 -24.25
N ASP A 63 -18.85 6.26 -25.10
CA ASP A 63 -19.50 4.94 -24.98
C ASP A 63 -18.80 4.02 -23.95
N HIS A 64 -17.62 4.43 -23.44
CA HIS A 64 -16.77 3.59 -22.57
C HIS A 64 -16.48 4.22 -21.21
N LEU A 65 -16.95 5.47 -20.99
CA LEU A 65 -16.72 6.19 -19.75
C LEU A 65 -18.01 6.30 -18.96
N HIS A 66 -17.88 6.18 -17.65
CA HIS A 66 -18.94 6.41 -16.70
C HIS A 66 -18.64 7.64 -15.86
N LEU A 67 -19.67 8.46 -15.64
CA LEU A 67 -19.64 9.55 -14.68
C LEU A 67 -20.16 9.06 -13.36
N THR A 68 -19.31 9.07 -12.34
CA THR A 68 -19.65 8.57 -11.02
C THR A 68 -19.59 9.66 -9.96
N THR A 69 -20.44 9.52 -8.96
CA THR A 69 -20.35 10.25 -7.70
C THR A 69 -19.95 9.27 -6.62
N VAL A 70 -18.85 9.51 -5.94
CA VAL A 70 -18.23 8.58 -4.99
C VAL A 70 -18.16 9.22 -3.62
N ASP A 71 -18.74 8.56 -2.62
CA ASP A 71 -18.54 8.92 -1.22
C ASP A 71 -17.21 8.34 -0.74
N VAL A 72 -16.33 9.20 -0.26
CA VAL A 72 -15.02 8.83 0.29
C VAL A 72 -14.92 9.12 1.79
N GLY A 73 -16.06 9.33 2.45
CA GLY A 73 -16.12 9.70 3.87
C GLY A 73 -15.71 11.14 4.17
N GLY A 74 -15.66 12.00 3.15
CA GLY A 74 -15.40 13.43 3.27
C GLY A 74 -16.67 14.27 3.46
N GLU A 75 -16.52 15.60 3.42
CA GLU A 75 -17.65 16.54 3.57
C GLU A 75 -18.63 16.47 2.37
N ALA A 76 -18.14 16.14 1.20
CA ALA A 76 -18.95 16.01 -0.03
C ALA A 76 -18.45 14.86 -0.89
N PRO A 77 -19.37 14.19 -1.61
CA PRO A 77 -19.01 13.15 -2.57
C PRO A 77 -18.14 13.73 -3.71
N LEU A 78 -17.23 12.92 -4.23
CA LEU A 78 -16.34 13.29 -5.32
C LEU A 78 -16.93 12.87 -6.67
N GLN A 79 -16.88 13.77 -7.66
CA GLN A 79 -17.16 13.43 -9.04
C GLN A 79 -15.91 12.80 -9.66
N ILE A 80 -16.06 11.59 -10.20
CA ILE A 80 -14.96 10.82 -10.80
C ILE A 80 -15.44 10.25 -12.14
N VAL A 81 -14.62 10.40 -13.18
CA VAL A 81 -14.82 9.74 -14.47
C VAL A 81 -14.08 8.41 -14.45
N CYS A 82 -14.81 7.31 -14.68
CA CYS A 82 -14.29 5.95 -14.66
C CYS A 82 -14.46 5.28 -16.01
N GLY A 83 -13.42 4.61 -16.49
CA GLY A 83 -13.44 3.82 -17.74
C GLY A 83 -13.59 2.32 -17.53
N ALA A 84 -13.74 1.85 -16.31
CA ALA A 84 -13.81 0.43 -16.01
C ALA A 84 -15.20 -0.15 -16.34
N PRO A 85 -15.27 -1.30 -16.99
CA PRO A 85 -16.54 -1.90 -17.43
C PRO A 85 -17.38 -2.45 -16.27
N ASN A 86 -16.76 -2.72 -15.13
CA ASN A 86 -17.44 -3.22 -13.93
C ASN A 86 -17.97 -2.11 -13.00
N CYS A 87 -17.84 -0.85 -13.40
CA CYS A 87 -18.32 0.27 -12.61
C CYS A 87 -19.86 0.28 -12.52
N ARG A 88 -20.38 0.30 -11.30
CA ARG A 88 -21.85 0.34 -11.05
C ARG A 88 -22.17 1.01 -9.73
N GLN A 89 -23.39 1.47 -9.60
CA GLN A 89 -23.92 2.04 -8.37
C GLN A 89 -23.89 1.03 -7.20
N GLY A 90 -23.59 1.49 -6.00
CA GLY A 90 -23.52 0.69 -4.78
C GLY A 90 -22.24 -0.12 -4.62
N LEU A 91 -21.30 0.00 -5.58
CA LEU A 91 -20.01 -0.69 -5.50
C LEU A 91 -19.09 0.00 -4.50
N LYS A 92 -18.44 -0.79 -3.64
CA LYS A 92 -17.35 -0.31 -2.80
C LYS A 92 -16.01 -0.59 -3.45
N VAL A 93 -15.14 0.40 -3.47
CA VAL A 93 -13.90 0.41 -4.24
C VAL A 93 -12.78 1.13 -3.50
N LEU A 94 -11.55 0.98 -3.95
CA LEU A 94 -10.45 1.84 -3.54
C LEU A 94 -10.38 3.06 -4.47
N CYS A 95 -10.49 4.23 -3.85
CA CYS A 95 -10.48 5.52 -4.53
C CYS A 95 -9.22 6.31 -4.18
N ALA A 96 -8.43 6.64 -5.18
CA ALA A 96 -7.31 7.56 -5.03
C ALA A 96 -7.81 9.01 -5.17
N THR A 97 -7.63 9.79 -4.12
CA THR A 97 -8.01 11.20 -4.08
C THR A 97 -6.95 12.10 -4.71
N VAL A 98 -7.31 13.34 -5.02
CA VAL A 98 -6.34 14.31 -5.55
C VAL A 98 -5.17 14.51 -4.60
N GLY A 99 -3.95 14.34 -5.10
CA GLY A 99 -2.72 14.40 -4.33
C GLY A 99 -2.14 13.04 -3.98
N ALA A 100 -2.90 11.95 -4.11
CA ALA A 100 -2.37 10.59 -3.96
C ALA A 100 -1.28 10.31 -5.00
N VAL A 101 -0.29 9.53 -4.59
CA VAL A 101 0.79 9.05 -5.45
C VAL A 101 0.73 7.53 -5.48
N LEU A 102 0.59 6.97 -6.66
CA LEU A 102 0.53 5.54 -6.91
C LEU A 102 1.79 5.08 -7.65
N TYR A 103 2.11 3.81 -7.50
CA TYR A 103 3.22 3.15 -8.19
C TYR A 103 2.68 1.92 -8.92
N PRO A 104 2.14 2.09 -10.16
CA PRO A 104 1.52 1.01 -10.91
C PRO A 104 2.47 -0.19 -11.07
N ASN A 105 1.92 -1.39 -10.93
CA ASN A 105 2.69 -2.66 -10.95
C ASN A 105 3.86 -2.72 -9.94
N GLY A 106 3.85 -1.91 -8.88
CA GLY A 106 4.96 -1.80 -7.94
C GLY A 106 6.23 -1.21 -8.55
N GLY A 107 6.12 -0.55 -9.71
CA GLY A 107 7.23 0.05 -10.46
C GLY A 107 7.86 1.25 -9.77
N GLU A 108 8.83 1.88 -10.46
CA GLU A 108 9.52 3.07 -9.96
C GLU A 108 8.86 4.38 -10.38
N GLU A 109 7.99 4.32 -11.37
CA GLU A 109 7.31 5.50 -11.91
C GLU A 109 6.19 5.96 -10.98
N GLU A 110 6.27 7.24 -10.59
CA GLU A 110 5.24 7.88 -9.78
C GLU A 110 4.07 8.31 -10.65
N PHE A 111 2.87 7.84 -10.32
CA PHE A 111 1.64 8.30 -10.91
C PHE A 111 0.87 9.16 -9.90
N LYS A 112 0.97 10.47 -10.04
CA LYS A 112 0.31 11.42 -9.14
C LYS A 112 -1.10 11.74 -9.60
N ILE A 113 -2.09 11.49 -8.76
CA ILE A 113 -3.48 11.84 -9.02
C ILE A 113 -3.66 13.35 -8.92
N LYS A 114 -4.09 13.93 -10.01
CA LYS A 114 -4.37 15.37 -10.13
C LYS A 114 -5.83 15.58 -10.49
N ARG A 115 -6.36 16.74 -10.13
CA ARG A 115 -7.62 17.22 -10.70
C ARG A 115 -7.47 17.28 -12.23
N SER A 116 -8.29 16.53 -12.93
CA SER A 116 -8.23 16.41 -14.38
C SER A 116 -9.59 16.70 -15.02
N LYS A 117 -9.58 17.06 -16.29
CA LYS A 117 -10.79 17.23 -17.08
C LYS A 117 -10.77 16.21 -18.20
N ILE A 118 -11.69 15.23 -18.13
CA ILE A 118 -11.79 14.15 -19.10
C ILE A 118 -13.03 14.39 -19.96
N ARG A 119 -12.82 14.59 -21.26
CA ARG A 119 -13.89 14.91 -22.24
C ARG A 119 -14.87 15.97 -21.74
N GLY A 120 -14.34 17.08 -21.20
CA GLY A 120 -15.14 18.18 -20.72
C GLY A 120 -15.67 18.06 -19.29
N VAL A 121 -15.63 16.87 -18.68
CA VAL A 121 -16.11 16.59 -17.31
C VAL A 121 -14.94 16.54 -16.34
N GLU A 122 -15.09 17.16 -15.19
CA GLU A 122 -14.07 17.19 -14.16
C GLU A 122 -14.02 15.89 -13.36
N SER A 123 -12.81 15.37 -13.14
CA SER A 123 -12.56 14.20 -12.28
C SER A 123 -11.69 14.61 -11.10
N LEU A 124 -12.16 14.35 -9.89
CA LEU A 124 -11.52 14.70 -8.62
C LEU A 124 -10.86 13.50 -7.94
N GLY A 125 -10.49 12.49 -8.71
CA GLY A 125 -9.86 11.27 -8.21
C GLY A 125 -9.86 10.20 -9.28
N MET A 126 -9.50 8.99 -8.86
CA MET A 126 -9.46 7.79 -9.69
C MET A 126 -9.96 6.58 -8.91
N LEU A 127 -10.81 5.76 -9.52
CA LEU A 127 -11.17 4.44 -9.02
C LEU A 127 -10.12 3.47 -9.50
N CYS A 128 -9.48 2.72 -8.60
CA CYS A 128 -8.26 2.00 -8.88
C CYS A 128 -8.49 0.52 -9.15
N ALA A 129 -7.76 -0.03 -10.12
CA ALA A 129 -7.55 -1.44 -10.33
C ALA A 129 -6.44 -1.99 -9.41
N GLU A 130 -6.29 -3.29 -9.32
CA GLU A 130 -5.28 -3.92 -8.46
C GLU A 130 -3.84 -3.60 -8.89
N ASP A 131 -3.58 -3.58 -10.18
CA ASP A 131 -2.26 -3.28 -10.75
C ASP A 131 -1.87 -1.81 -10.55
N GLU A 132 -2.83 -0.88 -10.62
CA GLU A 132 -2.60 0.54 -10.36
C GLU A 132 -2.22 0.81 -8.89
N LEU A 133 -2.71 -0.03 -7.97
CA LEU A 133 -2.38 0.01 -6.54
C LEU A 133 -1.09 -0.77 -6.21
N GLY A 134 -0.55 -1.54 -7.15
CA GLY A 134 0.62 -2.39 -6.92
C GLY A 134 0.36 -3.59 -5.99
N ILE A 135 -0.90 -4.04 -5.87
CA ILE A 135 -1.31 -5.16 -5.01
C ILE A 135 -1.66 -6.43 -5.78
N GLY A 136 -1.84 -6.33 -7.07
CA GLY A 136 -2.16 -7.44 -7.95
C GLY A 136 -1.75 -7.17 -9.38
N ALA A 137 -2.08 -8.08 -10.28
CA ALA A 137 -1.77 -7.98 -11.72
C ALA A 137 -3.03 -7.75 -12.59
N SER A 138 -4.22 -7.70 -11.98
CA SER A 138 -5.46 -7.56 -12.72
C SER A 138 -5.70 -6.10 -13.13
N HIS A 139 -5.94 -5.90 -14.42
CA HIS A 139 -6.36 -4.63 -15.02
C HIS A 139 -7.73 -4.71 -15.69
N GLU A 140 -8.48 -5.80 -15.45
CA GLU A 140 -9.77 -6.04 -16.10
C GLU A 140 -10.90 -5.10 -15.61
N GLY A 141 -10.65 -4.36 -14.52
CA GLY A 141 -11.61 -3.42 -13.93
C GLY A 141 -11.14 -2.89 -12.58
N ILE A 142 -11.97 -2.04 -11.98
CA ILE A 142 -11.72 -1.53 -10.63
C ILE A 142 -11.83 -2.65 -9.60
N MET A 143 -10.99 -2.57 -8.56
CA MET A 143 -11.00 -3.53 -7.46
C MET A 143 -12.29 -3.39 -6.66
N GLU A 144 -13.10 -4.44 -6.64
CA GLU A 144 -14.36 -4.50 -5.89
C GLU A 144 -14.09 -4.91 -4.43
N LEU A 145 -14.65 -4.17 -3.50
CA LEU A 145 -14.55 -4.47 -2.09
C LEU A 145 -15.87 -5.08 -1.57
N PRO A 146 -15.81 -5.90 -0.51
CA PRO A 146 -17.00 -6.41 0.17
C PRO A 146 -17.89 -5.28 0.69
N ALA A 147 -19.18 -5.55 0.79
CA ALA A 147 -20.20 -4.57 1.20
C ALA A 147 -20.00 -4.05 2.64
N ASP A 148 -19.29 -4.79 3.49
CA ASP A 148 -18.96 -4.42 4.87
C ASP A 148 -17.74 -3.50 4.98
N ALA A 149 -17.03 -3.22 3.87
CA ALA A 149 -15.92 -2.27 3.85
C ALA A 149 -16.39 -0.89 4.32
N LYS A 150 -15.65 -0.28 5.23
CA LYS A 150 -16.02 0.99 5.85
C LYS A 150 -15.59 2.16 4.96
N VAL A 151 -16.55 2.93 4.46
CA VAL A 151 -16.30 4.14 3.65
C VAL A 151 -15.45 5.15 4.43
N GLY A 152 -14.50 5.77 3.74
CA GLY A 152 -13.56 6.73 4.31
C GLY A 152 -12.37 6.10 5.04
N GLN A 153 -12.33 4.77 5.20
CA GLN A 153 -11.19 4.10 5.79
C GLN A 153 -9.98 4.19 4.85
N PRO A 154 -8.78 4.58 5.35
CA PRO A 154 -7.57 4.54 4.55
C PRO A 154 -7.29 3.14 3.99
N ALA A 155 -6.90 3.04 2.71
CA ALA A 155 -6.61 1.77 2.05
C ALA A 155 -5.52 0.98 2.78
N ARG A 156 -4.52 1.68 3.32
CA ARG A 156 -3.45 1.09 4.14
C ARG A 156 -3.99 0.31 5.34
N GLU A 157 -4.98 0.88 6.06
CA GLU A 157 -5.61 0.23 7.22
C GLU A 157 -6.53 -0.91 6.79
N TYR A 158 -7.31 -0.69 5.72
CA TYR A 158 -8.21 -1.71 5.18
C TYR A 158 -7.46 -2.97 4.74
N LEU A 159 -6.35 -2.80 4.02
CA LEU A 159 -5.50 -3.88 3.54
C LEU A 159 -4.53 -4.41 4.62
N LYS A 160 -4.52 -3.79 5.80
CA LYS A 160 -3.61 -4.14 6.92
C LYS A 160 -2.15 -4.17 6.47
N LEU A 161 -1.73 -3.13 5.73
CA LEU A 161 -0.36 -3.03 5.24
C LEU A 161 0.60 -2.77 6.41
N GLU A 162 1.54 -3.68 6.60
CA GLU A 162 2.58 -3.57 7.60
C GLU A 162 3.93 -3.41 6.89
N ASP A 163 4.62 -2.32 7.17
CA ASP A 163 6.00 -2.16 6.74
C ASP A 163 6.92 -3.01 7.60
N ASP A 164 8.07 -3.37 7.06
CA ASP A 164 9.10 -4.10 7.77
C ASP A 164 10.41 -3.32 7.76
N TYR A 165 11.33 -3.73 8.60
CA TYR A 165 12.71 -3.24 8.58
C TYR A 165 13.66 -4.42 8.40
N VAL A 166 14.59 -4.28 7.50
CA VAL A 166 15.67 -5.25 7.30
C VAL A 166 16.93 -4.73 7.96
N ILE A 167 17.40 -5.49 8.92
CA ILE A 167 18.63 -5.23 9.67
C ILE A 167 19.72 -6.12 9.07
N GLY A 168 20.72 -5.50 8.43
CA GLY A 168 21.90 -6.18 7.91
C GLY A 168 22.97 -6.27 8.97
N ILE A 169 23.32 -7.47 9.39
CA ILE A 169 24.36 -7.73 10.40
C ILE A 169 25.64 -8.18 9.70
N GLY A 170 26.72 -7.48 9.97
CA GLY A 170 28.08 -7.86 9.62
C GLY A 170 28.57 -9.04 10.46
N LEU A 171 28.91 -10.11 9.80
CA LEU A 171 29.54 -11.26 10.47
C LEU A 171 31.06 -11.09 10.40
N THR A 172 31.63 -10.49 11.44
CA THR A 172 33.10 -10.47 11.56
C THR A 172 33.60 -11.90 11.89
N PRO A 173 34.81 -12.28 11.49
CA PRO A 173 35.39 -13.59 11.82
C PRO A 173 35.72 -13.74 13.31
N ASN A 174 35.03 -13.03 14.17
CA ASN A 174 35.14 -13.15 15.62
C ASN A 174 34.37 -14.41 16.10
N PRO A 175 34.98 -15.27 16.92
CA PRO A 175 34.33 -16.50 17.45
C PRO A 175 32.95 -16.26 18.09
N VAL A 176 32.71 -15.08 18.66
CA VAL A 176 31.41 -14.72 19.29
C VAL A 176 30.30 -14.65 18.26
N SER A 177 30.52 -14.07 17.08
CA SER A 177 29.51 -13.97 16.03
C SER A 177 29.09 -15.34 15.48
N TYR A 178 30.04 -16.27 15.37
CA TYR A 178 29.75 -17.62 14.88
C TYR A 178 28.97 -18.48 15.87
N THR A 179 29.20 -18.31 17.18
CA THR A 179 28.53 -19.12 18.21
C THR A 179 27.09 -18.72 18.45
N HIS A 180 26.73 -17.47 18.18
CA HIS A 180 25.38 -16.97 18.41
C HIS A 180 24.45 -17.07 17.18
N LEU A 181 24.98 -17.13 15.97
CA LEU A 181 24.20 -17.08 14.73
C LEU A 181 24.20 -18.39 13.92
N THR A 182 25.05 -19.35 14.25
CA THR A 182 24.98 -20.68 13.61
C THR A 182 23.98 -21.55 14.32
N LEU A 183 22.93 -21.97 13.63
CA LEU A 183 22.07 -23.04 14.08
C LEU A 183 22.89 -24.32 14.26
N PRO A 184 22.63 -25.12 15.30
CA PRO A 184 23.25 -26.42 15.43
C PRO A 184 22.90 -27.27 14.20
N THR A 185 23.89 -27.57 13.37
CA THR A 185 23.75 -28.55 12.30
C THR A 185 23.51 -29.89 12.96
N ASN A 186 22.27 -30.39 12.87
CA ASN A 186 21.98 -31.78 13.22
C ASN A 186 22.84 -32.69 12.32
N ARG A 187 23.73 -33.43 12.94
CA ARG A 187 24.41 -34.57 12.33
C ARG A 187 23.47 -35.78 12.31
#